data_6b25142c295696049c2d32a731fab2f2
#
_entry.id   6b25142c295696049c2d32a731fab2f2
#
_cell.length_a   1.000
_cell.length_b   1.000
_cell.length_c   1.000
_cell.angle_alpha   90.00
_cell.angle_beta   90.00
_cell.angle_gamma   90.00
#
_symmetry.space_group_name_H-M   'P 1'
#
loop_
_entity.id
_entity.type
_entity.pdbx_description
1 polymer ?
#
loop_
_entity_poly.entity_id
_entity_poly.type
_entity_poly.pdbx_seq_one_letter_code
_entity_poly.pdbx_strand_id
1 'polypeptide(L)'
;MRRVHRSHIPVLAQTHPGMRGKNNEDRYGVTAFRLEDARRTPALLAVLCDGIGGHRAGEVAAEIAVNRISSTVAEKGERLLPTDVLQSAIVTASQAIYQQAQHNHHQEGMGATCACAFIIDRRLYLANVGDSRVYLLRGGEIRQLTTDHTWIQEAIEKGVLTPAQAEGHPNTHIIRRFLGSPQPPEADLRLHLSADESDAIARANQGMLLQDGDLLLLCSDGLTDLVTDEEIAHALFQQPLQEAANGLVELANLRGGHDNITLIAIQVPQNSRGKRRSPAAWLLVGVVVMLLVGLVTAVWARGFLERPQQQTAVPTSTVHVTLELPASRVTQPNPAVFPTSTFPPLPTAALTPSATAPISSVATLTPWPTNTRQP
;
A
#
# COMPACT_ATOMS: atom_id res chain seq x y z
N MET A 1 -12.69 21.78 13.61
CA MET A 1 -12.98 21.09 12.31
C MET A 1 -14.33 20.40 12.36
N ARG A 2 -15.10 20.46 11.29
CA ARG A 2 -16.39 19.78 11.18
C ARG A 2 -16.24 18.37 10.59
N ARG A 3 -16.75 17.34 11.27
CA ARG A 3 -16.80 15.98 10.73
C ARG A 3 -17.74 15.90 9.54
N VAL A 4 -17.38 15.10 8.51
CA VAL A 4 -18.20 14.87 7.31
C VAL A 4 -18.30 13.37 7.03
N HIS A 5 -19.36 12.94 6.33
CA HIS A 5 -19.64 11.53 6.07
C HIS A 5 -18.79 10.91 4.96
N ARG A 6 -18.18 11.73 4.10
CA ARG A 6 -17.39 11.23 2.97
C ARG A 6 -15.98 11.79 3.00
N SER A 7 -15.00 10.91 2.91
CA SER A 7 -13.62 11.29 2.67
C SER A 7 -13.45 11.87 1.26
N HIS A 8 -12.50 12.78 1.12
CA HIS A 8 -12.05 13.29 -0.18
C HIS A 8 -11.05 12.36 -0.88
N ILE A 9 -10.52 11.38 -0.16
CA ILE A 9 -9.61 10.35 -0.64
C ILE A 9 -10.24 8.99 -0.33
N PRO A 10 -10.30 8.02 -1.26
CA PRO A 10 -10.75 6.67 -1.01
C PRO A 10 -9.96 5.99 0.12
N VAL A 11 -10.66 5.34 1.02
CA VAL A 11 -10.10 4.62 2.16
C VAL A 11 -10.78 3.27 2.27
N LEU A 12 -9.98 2.25 2.51
CA LEU A 12 -10.40 0.91 2.86
C LEU A 12 -9.78 0.55 4.21
N ALA A 13 -10.53 -0.07 5.10
CA ALA A 13 -10.01 -0.61 6.34
C ALA A 13 -10.53 -2.04 6.55
N GLN A 14 -9.66 -2.89 7.07
CA GLN A 14 -9.96 -4.28 7.35
C GLN A 14 -9.27 -4.70 8.64
N THR A 15 -9.95 -5.54 9.42
CA THR A 15 -9.42 -6.13 10.66
C THR A 15 -9.84 -7.59 10.78
N HIS A 16 -8.96 -8.42 11.31
CA HIS A 16 -9.19 -9.84 11.52
C HIS A 16 -8.56 -10.29 12.85
N PRO A 17 -9.22 -11.14 13.66
CA PRO A 17 -8.68 -11.57 14.97
C PRO A 17 -7.51 -12.55 14.88
N GLY A 18 -7.02 -12.86 13.69
CA GLY A 18 -6.05 -13.93 13.48
C GLY A 18 -6.65 -15.31 13.59
N MET A 19 -5.80 -16.34 13.79
CA MET A 19 -6.20 -17.75 13.80
C MET A 19 -6.07 -18.43 15.17
N ARG A 20 -5.59 -17.72 16.19
CA ARG A 20 -5.36 -18.29 17.55
C ARG A 20 -6.54 -18.21 18.50
N GLY A 21 -7.70 -17.77 18.02
CA GLY A 21 -8.92 -17.69 18.84
C GLY A 21 -8.86 -16.64 19.97
N LYS A 22 -7.94 -15.68 19.88
CA LYS A 22 -7.85 -14.54 20.77
C LYS A 22 -8.92 -13.49 20.43
N ASN A 23 -9.23 -12.61 21.39
CA ASN A 23 -9.97 -11.39 21.07
C ASN A 23 -9.18 -10.55 20.07
N ASN A 24 -9.90 -9.80 19.27
CA ASN A 24 -9.26 -8.77 18.47
C ASN A 24 -9.04 -7.53 19.34
N GLU A 25 -7.80 -7.24 19.68
CA GLU A 25 -7.39 -6.09 20.49
C GLU A 25 -7.00 -4.88 19.61
N ASP A 26 -6.87 -5.08 18.30
CA ASP A 26 -6.69 -3.98 17.34
C ASP A 26 -7.92 -3.11 17.24
N ARG A 27 -7.73 -1.80 17.16
CA ARG A 27 -8.77 -0.82 16.82
C ARG A 27 -8.26 0.16 15.78
N TYR A 28 -9.17 0.59 14.94
CA TYR A 28 -8.88 1.64 13.98
C TYR A 28 -10.00 2.67 13.91
N GLY A 29 -9.65 3.85 13.45
CA GLY A 29 -10.60 4.93 13.20
C GLY A 29 -10.23 5.70 11.94
N VAL A 30 -11.24 5.93 11.10
CA VAL A 30 -11.11 6.79 9.93
C VAL A 30 -12.14 7.90 10.02
N THR A 31 -11.68 9.15 10.10
CA THR A 31 -12.55 10.31 10.25
C THR A 31 -12.25 11.36 9.20
N ALA A 32 -13.25 11.72 8.41
CA ALA A 32 -13.16 12.79 7.44
C ALA A 32 -13.65 14.10 8.05
N PHE A 33 -12.96 15.19 7.72
CA PHE A 33 -13.24 16.54 8.19
C PHE A 33 -13.30 17.55 7.05
N ARG A 34 -13.89 18.71 7.36
CA ARG A 34 -13.68 19.97 6.63
C ARG A 34 -13.24 21.03 7.62
N LEU A 35 -12.19 21.74 7.24
CA LEU A 35 -11.75 22.92 7.95
C LEU A 35 -12.78 24.04 7.77
N GLU A 36 -12.89 24.92 8.77
CA GLU A 36 -13.79 26.10 8.74
C GLU A 36 -13.10 27.32 8.06
N ASP A 37 -12.08 27.05 7.24
CA ASP A 37 -11.43 28.02 6.39
C ASP A 37 -12.32 28.43 5.19
N ALA A 38 -11.95 29.52 4.49
CA ALA A 38 -12.69 30.00 3.33
C ALA A 38 -12.82 28.98 2.19
N ARG A 39 -11.86 28.03 2.10
CA ARG A 39 -11.82 26.97 1.08
C ARG A 39 -12.55 25.71 1.51
N ARG A 40 -12.93 25.60 2.80
CA ARG A 40 -13.46 24.37 3.39
C ARG A 40 -12.54 23.19 3.10
N THR A 41 -11.26 23.39 3.34
CA THR A 41 -10.21 22.42 3.03
C THR A 41 -10.56 21.06 3.61
N PRO A 42 -10.57 19.99 2.79
CA PRO A 42 -10.88 18.65 3.29
C PRO A 42 -9.70 18.10 4.07
N ALA A 43 -10.00 17.30 5.09
CA ALA A 43 -8.98 16.57 5.84
C ALA A 43 -9.46 15.16 6.17
N LEU A 44 -8.50 14.25 6.35
CA LEU A 44 -8.72 12.86 6.68
C LEU A 44 -7.76 12.45 7.79
N LEU A 45 -8.29 11.86 8.84
CA LEU A 45 -7.50 11.22 9.89
C LEU A 45 -7.72 9.72 9.82
N ALA A 46 -6.63 8.96 9.75
CA ALA A 46 -6.60 7.52 9.93
C ALA A 46 -5.73 7.19 11.14
N VAL A 47 -6.25 6.38 12.04
CA VAL A 47 -5.58 5.93 13.27
C VAL A 47 -5.73 4.43 13.36
N LEU A 48 -4.63 3.73 13.62
CA LEU A 48 -4.60 2.31 13.91
C LEU A 48 -3.86 2.15 15.24
N CYS A 49 -4.44 1.37 16.16
CA CYS A 49 -3.90 1.08 17.47
C CYS A 49 -3.99 -0.43 17.72
N ASP A 50 -2.86 -1.04 18.01
CA ASP A 50 -2.75 -2.41 18.47
C ASP A 50 -2.74 -2.40 20.00
N GLY A 51 -3.64 -3.19 20.61
CA GLY A 51 -3.86 -3.20 22.03
C GLY A 51 -2.91 -4.13 22.76
N ILE A 52 -2.17 -3.60 23.72
CA ILE A 52 -1.23 -4.34 24.57
C ILE A 52 -1.87 -4.63 25.92
N GLY A 53 -1.95 -5.90 26.29
CA GLY A 53 -2.45 -6.31 27.62
C GLY A 53 -3.41 -7.49 27.52
N GLY A 54 -3.05 -8.62 28.13
CA GLY A 54 -3.87 -9.82 28.12
C GLY A 54 -5.28 -9.63 28.70
N HIS A 55 -6.23 -10.52 28.34
CA HIS A 55 -7.57 -10.62 28.96
C HIS A 55 -8.49 -9.39 28.77
N ARG A 56 -8.69 -8.89 27.56
CA ARG A 56 -9.57 -7.77 27.18
C ARG A 56 -9.07 -6.36 27.56
N ALA A 57 -7.89 -6.24 28.13
CA ALA A 57 -7.37 -4.93 28.53
C ALA A 57 -6.81 -4.16 27.33
N GLY A 58 -6.13 -4.84 26.38
CA GLY A 58 -5.61 -4.26 25.16
C GLY A 58 -6.69 -3.66 24.27
N GLU A 59 -7.81 -4.37 24.10
CA GLU A 59 -8.98 -3.88 23.34
C GLU A 59 -9.48 -2.53 23.88
N VAL A 60 -9.57 -2.39 25.21
CA VAL A 60 -10.02 -1.16 25.85
C VAL A 60 -9.02 -0.03 25.65
N ALA A 61 -7.73 -0.32 25.76
CA ALA A 61 -6.67 0.67 25.56
C ALA A 61 -6.67 1.19 24.11
N ALA A 62 -6.74 0.30 23.11
CA ALA A 62 -6.79 0.65 21.70
C ALA A 62 -8.05 1.47 21.38
N GLU A 63 -9.20 1.13 21.94
CA GLU A 63 -10.46 1.88 21.77
C GLU A 63 -10.35 3.29 22.36
N ILE A 64 -9.81 3.44 23.57
CA ILE A 64 -9.57 4.74 24.19
C ILE A 64 -8.62 5.56 23.32
N ALA A 65 -7.53 4.95 22.83
CA ALA A 65 -6.56 5.62 21.97
C ALA A 65 -7.22 6.20 20.72
N VAL A 66 -7.88 5.38 19.92
CA VAL A 66 -8.55 5.81 18.68
C VAL A 66 -9.54 6.94 18.95
N ASN A 67 -10.35 6.81 20.00
CA ASN A 67 -11.38 7.77 20.36
C ASN A 67 -10.79 9.12 20.80
N ARG A 68 -9.77 9.08 21.67
CA ARG A 68 -9.14 10.31 22.18
C ARG A 68 -8.35 11.03 21.13
N ILE A 69 -7.61 10.31 20.28
CA ILE A 69 -6.90 10.90 19.16
C ILE A 69 -7.88 11.57 18.21
N SER A 70 -8.94 10.87 17.79
CA SER A 70 -9.94 11.41 16.87
C SER A 70 -10.68 12.64 17.42
N SER A 71 -11.02 12.64 18.71
CA SER A 71 -11.69 13.80 19.35
C SER A 71 -10.73 14.99 19.51
N THR A 72 -9.50 14.76 19.93
CA THR A 72 -8.50 15.84 20.10
C THR A 72 -8.18 16.50 18.76
N VAL A 73 -8.00 15.70 17.69
CA VAL A 73 -7.80 16.25 16.35
C VAL A 73 -9.01 17.05 15.87
N ALA A 74 -10.23 16.58 16.13
CA ALA A 74 -11.47 17.33 15.79
C ALA A 74 -11.54 18.69 16.50
N GLU A 75 -11.14 18.74 17.77
CA GLU A 75 -11.23 19.94 18.61
C GLU A 75 -10.12 20.94 18.33
N LYS A 76 -8.88 20.47 18.18
CA LYS A 76 -7.67 21.31 18.13
C LYS A 76 -7.11 21.52 16.72
N GLY A 77 -7.54 20.74 15.73
CA GLY A 77 -6.91 20.67 14.41
C GLY A 77 -6.91 21.93 13.57
N GLU A 78 -7.64 22.97 13.97
CA GLU A 78 -7.61 24.28 13.32
C GLU A 78 -6.85 25.34 14.11
N ARG A 79 -6.51 25.02 15.36
CA ARG A 79 -5.91 25.99 16.29
C ARG A 79 -4.41 25.82 16.45
N LEU A 80 -3.92 24.64 16.12
CA LEU A 80 -2.52 24.24 16.28
C LEU A 80 -1.93 23.79 14.93
N LEU A 81 -0.61 23.74 14.85
CA LEU A 81 0.06 23.09 13.72
C LEU A 81 -0.31 21.62 13.68
N PRO A 82 -0.41 20.99 12.50
CA PRO A 82 -0.80 19.59 12.39
C PRO A 82 0.05 18.62 13.24
N THR A 83 1.37 18.85 13.33
CA THR A 83 2.29 18.08 14.17
C THR A 83 1.98 18.25 15.66
N ASP A 84 1.69 19.48 16.10
CA ASP A 84 1.36 19.77 17.51
C ASP A 84 0.01 19.18 17.90
N VAL A 85 -0.94 19.15 16.96
CA VAL A 85 -2.22 18.47 17.14
C VAL A 85 -2.01 16.98 17.37
N LEU A 86 -1.18 16.33 16.56
CA LEU A 86 -0.89 14.91 16.67
C LEU A 86 -0.16 14.59 17.98
N GLN A 87 0.86 15.38 18.33
CA GLN A 87 1.56 15.25 19.62
C GLN A 87 0.58 15.40 20.81
N SER A 88 -0.26 16.44 20.79
CA SER A 88 -1.27 16.66 21.84
C SER A 88 -2.29 15.52 21.91
N ALA A 89 -2.70 14.97 20.78
CA ALA A 89 -3.66 13.87 20.71
C ALA A 89 -3.08 12.59 21.32
N ILE A 90 -1.83 12.25 20.99
CA ILE A 90 -1.14 11.08 21.53
C ILE A 90 -0.95 11.20 23.05
N VAL A 91 -0.49 12.35 23.55
CA VAL A 91 -0.34 12.59 24.99
C VAL A 91 -1.69 12.45 25.71
N THR A 92 -2.75 13.07 25.16
CA THR A 92 -4.09 13.00 25.75
C THR A 92 -4.64 11.57 25.75
N ALA A 93 -4.40 10.80 24.70
CA ALA A 93 -4.79 9.39 24.63
C ALA A 93 -4.04 8.53 25.65
N SER A 94 -2.71 8.68 25.73
CA SER A 94 -1.89 7.94 26.68
C SER A 94 -2.30 8.21 28.13
N GLN A 95 -2.52 9.48 28.49
CA GLN A 95 -3.01 9.84 29.81
C GLN A 95 -4.38 9.22 30.12
N ALA A 96 -5.29 9.20 29.16
CA ALA A 96 -6.62 8.60 29.35
C ALA A 96 -6.55 7.09 29.59
N ILE A 97 -5.68 6.38 28.85
CA ILE A 97 -5.45 4.94 29.04
C ILE A 97 -4.86 4.70 30.44
N TYR A 98 -3.83 5.43 30.80
CA TYR A 98 -3.20 5.30 32.12
C TYR A 98 -4.19 5.56 33.26
N GLN A 99 -4.97 6.64 33.19
CA GLN A 99 -6.02 6.94 34.17
C GLN A 99 -7.06 5.83 34.28
N GLN A 100 -7.51 5.28 33.16
CA GLN A 100 -8.45 4.17 33.14
C GLN A 100 -7.86 2.91 33.81
N ALA A 101 -6.60 2.60 33.53
CA ALA A 101 -5.88 1.47 34.13
C ALA A 101 -5.74 1.63 35.65
N GLN A 102 -5.54 2.84 36.16
CA GLN A 102 -5.47 3.12 37.61
C GLN A 102 -6.80 2.94 38.34
N HIS A 103 -7.93 3.14 37.64
CA HIS A 103 -9.26 3.00 38.23
C HIS A 103 -9.81 1.56 38.18
N ASN A 104 -9.20 0.66 37.42
CA ASN A 104 -9.64 -0.70 37.24
C ASN A 104 -8.48 -1.69 37.26
N HIS A 105 -8.28 -2.39 38.36
CA HIS A 105 -7.21 -3.38 38.53
C HIS A 105 -7.20 -4.50 37.47
N HIS A 106 -8.35 -4.81 36.83
CA HIS A 106 -8.39 -5.76 35.73
C HIS A 106 -7.81 -5.21 34.42
N GLN A 107 -7.51 -3.93 34.38
CA GLN A 107 -6.93 -3.21 33.23
C GLN A 107 -5.54 -2.65 33.56
N GLU A 108 -4.94 -3.05 34.67
CA GLU A 108 -3.60 -2.62 35.07
C GLU A 108 -2.57 -3.05 34.03
N GLY A 109 -1.72 -2.08 33.64
CA GLY A 109 -0.68 -2.32 32.63
C GLY A 109 -1.17 -2.37 31.18
N MET A 110 -2.46 -2.11 30.91
CA MET A 110 -2.94 -2.02 29.53
C MET A 110 -2.27 -0.85 28.81
N GLY A 111 -2.03 -1.04 27.53
CA GLY A 111 -1.47 -0.05 26.65
C GLY A 111 -1.92 -0.24 25.19
N ALA A 112 -1.44 0.60 24.32
CA ALA A 112 -1.65 0.44 22.89
C ALA A 112 -0.52 1.07 22.08
N THR A 113 -0.27 0.56 20.88
CA THR A 113 0.48 1.25 19.85
C THR A 113 -0.36 2.36 19.23
N CYS A 114 0.23 3.15 18.36
CA CYS A 114 -0.50 4.12 17.54
C CYS A 114 0.26 4.41 16.25
N ALA A 115 -0.32 4.04 15.12
CA ALA A 115 0.07 4.56 13.82
C ALA A 115 -1.01 5.54 13.35
N CYS A 116 -0.63 6.79 13.09
CA CYS A 116 -1.57 7.87 12.79
C CYS A 116 -1.15 8.63 11.53
N ALA A 117 -2.07 8.75 10.56
CA ALA A 117 -1.93 9.55 9.35
C ALA A 117 -2.99 10.64 9.32
N PHE A 118 -2.57 11.91 9.31
CA PHE A 118 -3.44 13.07 9.16
C PHE A 118 -3.16 13.75 7.83
N ILE A 119 -4.14 13.74 6.93
CA ILE A 119 -4.01 14.29 5.58
C ILE A 119 -4.89 15.52 5.50
N ILE A 120 -4.28 16.68 5.25
CA ILE A 120 -4.99 17.95 5.01
C ILE A 120 -4.83 18.32 3.54
N ASP A 121 -5.93 18.33 2.79
CA ASP A 121 -5.93 18.38 1.33
C ASP A 121 -5.12 17.21 0.78
N ARG A 122 -3.87 17.42 0.42
CA ARG A 122 -2.92 16.40 -0.05
C ARG A 122 -1.62 16.38 0.76
N ARG A 123 -1.57 17.06 1.89
CA ARG A 123 -0.38 17.10 2.76
C ARG A 123 -0.52 16.06 3.86
N LEU A 124 0.46 15.16 3.91
CA LEU A 124 0.54 14.08 4.88
C LEU A 124 1.32 14.52 6.12
N TYR A 125 0.73 14.27 7.28
CA TYR A 125 1.36 14.38 8.59
C TYR A 125 1.23 13.04 9.30
N LEU A 126 2.32 12.55 9.91
CA LEU A 126 2.37 11.28 10.63
C LEU A 126 2.72 11.48 12.08
N ALA A 127 2.23 10.57 12.92
CA ALA A 127 2.73 10.36 14.27
C ALA A 127 2.69 8.86 14.58
N ASN A 128 3.73 8.36 15.23
CA ASN A 128 3.85 6.95 15.59
C ASN A 128 4.25 6.76 17.05
N VAL A 129 3.73 5.70 17.68
CA VAL A 129 4.15 5.16 18.98
C VAL A 129 3.96 3.64 18.93
N GLY A 130 5.03 2.88 19.09
CA GLY A 130 4.99 1.41 18.97
C GLY A 130 5.56 0.94 17.65
N ASP A 131 5.13 -0.22 17.21
CA ASP A 131 5.62 -0.96 16.04
C ASP A 131 4.54 -1.20 14.96
N SER A 132 3.35 -0.67 15.14
CA SER A 132 2.42 -0.50 14.02
C SER A 132 3.01 0.47 13.00
N ARG A 133 2.90 0.15 11.71
CA ARG A 133 3.65 0.83 10.66
C ARG A 133 2.78 1.65 9.72
N VAL A 134 3.40 2.66 9.11
CA VAL A 134 2.83 3.39 7.97
C VAL A 134 3.78 3.27 6.79
N TYR A 135 3.26 2.82 5.66
CA TYR A 135 3.98 2.69 4.40
C TYR A 135 3.45 3.67 3.36
N LEU A 136 4.34 4.10 2.48
CA LEU A 136 4.03 4.78 1.22
C LEU A 136 4.37 3.85 0.06
N LEU A 137 3.40 3.63 -0.82
CA LEU A 137 3.60 2.99 -2.11
C LEU A 137 3.54 4.06 -3.20
N ARG A 138 4.66 4.28 -3.88
CA ARG A 138 4.83 5.31 -4.91
C ARG A 138 5.75 4.83 -6.02
N GLY A 139 5.33 4.97 -7.27
CA GLY A 139 6.20 4.69 -8.41
C GLY A 139 6.69 3.26 -8.56
N GLY A 140 5.99 2.28 -7.95
CA GLY A 140 6.39 0.86 -7.96
C GLY A 140 7.24 0.43 -6.74
N GLU A 141 7.55 1.36 -5.85
CA GLU A 141 8.30 1.10 -4.61
C GLU A 141 7.39 1.17 -3.39
N ILE A 142 7.67 0.34 -2.39
CA ILE A 142 7.13 0.44 -1.04
C ILE A 142 8.19 1.01 -0.10
N ARG A 143 7.76 1.85 0.83
CA ARG A 143 8.65 2.45 1.81
C ARG A 143 7.95 2.57 3.15
N GLN A 144 8.56 2.04 4.20
CA GLN A 144 8.14 2.31 5.56
C GLN A 144 8.47 3.76 5.91
N LEU A 145 7.46 4.53 6.32
CA LEU A 145 7.60 5.95 6.69
C LEU A 145 7.87 6.15 8.17
N THR A 146 7.49 5.18 9.01
CA THR A 146 7.63 5.18 10.47
C THR A 146 8.85 4.38 10.92
N THR A 147 9.30 4.61 12.14
CA THR A 147 10.32 3.79 12.80
C THR A 147 9.66 3.00 13.92
N ASP A 148 9.94 1.70 14.01
CA ASP A 148 9.39 0.85 15.06
C ASP A 148 10.04 1.15 16.40
N HIS A 149 9.24 1.26 17.45
CA HIS A 149 9.76 1.47 18.81
C HIS A 149 9.93 0.13 19.52
N THR A 150 10.77 -0.73 18.98
CA THR A 150 11.12 -2.03 19.55
C THR A 150 12.54 -2.03 20.12
N TRP A 151 12.83 -3.02 20.97
CA TRP A 151 14.18 -3.24 21.47
C TRP A 151 15.18 -3.51 20.34
N ILE A 152 14.75 -4.25 19.34
CA ILE A 152 15.57 -4.57 18.15
C ILE A 152 15.96 -3.30 17.41
N GLN A 153 15.02 -2.43 17.13
CA GLN A 153 15.28 -1.19 16.40
C GLN A 153 16.24 -0.29 17.18
N GLU A 154 16.05 -0.15 18.49
CA GLU A 154 16.98 0.60 19.34
C GLU A 154 18.40 -0.02 19.36
N ALA A 155 18.50 -1.35 19.32
CA ALA A 155 19.79 -2.04 19.28
C ALA A 155 20.52 -1.83 17.95
N ILE A 156 19.79 -1.77 16.83
CA ILE A 156 20.34 -1.44 15.50
C ILE A 156 20.81 0.02 15.47
N GLU A 157 19.98 0.96 15.91
CA GLU A 157 20.30 2.39 15.93
C GLU A 157 21.54 2.70 16.79
N LYS A 158 21.72 1.95 17.90
CA LYS A 158 22.89 2.06 18.78
C LYS A 158 24.11 1.27 18.29
N GLY A 159 24.01 0.57 17.15
CA GLY A 159 25.09 -0.26 16.63
C GLY A 159 25.41 -1.50 17.48
N VAL A 160 24.49 -1.92 18.36
CA VAL A 160 24.62 -3.14 19.17
C VAL A 160 24.36 -4.39 18.35
N LEU A 161 23.42 -4.29 17.41
CA LEU A 161 23.08 -5.34 16.44
C LEU A 161 23.17 -4.80 15.02
N THR A 162 23.59 -5.66 14.10
CA THR A 162 23.40 -5.41 12.66
C THR A 162 21.99 -5.84 12.24
N PRO A 163 21.43 -5.32 11.13
CA PRO A 163 20.15 -5.80 10.62
C PRO A 163 20.07 -7.32 10.42
N ALA A 164 21.17 -7.93 9.94
CA ALA A 164 21.25 -9.38 9.76
C ALA A 164 21.20 -10.17 11.07
N GLN A 165 21.70 -9.59 12.19
CA GLN A 165 21.63 -10.21 13.53
C GLN A 165 20.27 -9.99 14.20
N ALA A 166 19.51 -9.03 13.74
CA ALA A 166 18.16 -8.74 14.23
C ALA A 166 17.13 -9.73 13.69
N GLU A 167 17.40 -10.29 12.52
CA GLU A 167 16.50 -11.27 11.87
C GLU A 167 16.38 -12.53 12.74
N GLY A 168 15.12 -12.87 13.11
CA GLY A 168 14.82 -14.02 13.97
C GLY A 168 15.29 -13.88 15.44
N HIS A 169 15.68 -12.67 15.87
CA HIS A 169 16.11 -12.46 17.24
C HIS A 169 14.94 -12.62 18.24
N PRO A 170 15.11 -13.30 19.40
CA PRO A 170 14.03 -13.60 20.34
C PRO A 170 13.32 -12.35 20.93
N ASN A 171 13.97 -11.19 20.90
CA ASN A 171 13.44 -9.92 21.43
C ASN A 171 12.78 -9.05 20.36
N THR A 172 12.41 -9.60 19.20
CA THR A 172 11.84 -8.84 18.07
C THR A 172 10.57 -8.08 18.47
N HIS A 173 9.71 -8.71 19.29
CA HIS A 173 8.41 -8.15 19.67
C HIS A 173 8.43 -7.37 21.00
N ILE A 174 9.60 -6.99 21.53
CA ILE A 174 9.65 -6.19 22.76
C ILE A 174 9.45 -4.72 22.42
N ILE A 175 8.22 -4.25 22.65
CA ILE A 175 7.85 -2.84 22.46
C ILE A 175 8.47 -1.99 23.56
N ARG A 176 9.07 -0.86 23.19
CA ARG A 176 9.77 0.08 24.09
C ARG A 176 8.97 1.34 24.38
N ARG A 177 8.05 1.72 23.47
CA ARG A 177 7.19 2.88 23.65
C ARG A 177 5.76 2.50 23.30
N PHE A 178 4.82 2.82 24.19
CA PHE A 178 3.39 2.55 24.03
C PHE A 178 2.55 3.59 24.77
N LEU A 179 1.31 3.76 24.37
CA LEU A 179 0.33 4.59 25.06
C LEU A 179 -0.15 3.89 26.33
N GLY A 180 -0.38 4.64 27.41
CA GLY A 180 -0.84 4.10 28.69
C GLY A 180 0.26 3.97 29.74
N SER A 181 1.49 4.37 29.42
CA SER A 181 2.58 4.44 30.39
C SER A 181 2.37 5.60 31.40
N PRO A 182 2.92 5.52 32.63
CA PRO A 182 2.82 6.58 33.64
C PRO A 182 3.30 7.94 33.13
N GLN A 183 4.36 7.95 32.32
CA GLN A 183 4.83 9.11 31.58
C GLN A 183 4.41 8.95 30.13
N PRO A 184 3.51 9.82 29.62
CA PRO A 184 3.08 9.74 28.24
C PRO A 184 4.27 9.79 27.30
N PRO A 185 4.34 8.91 26.27
CA PRO A 185 5.42 8.94 25.31
C PRO A 185 5.36 10.21 24.45
N GLU A 186 6.53 10.68 24.04
CA GLU A 186 6.61 11.64 22.95
C GLU A 186 6.22 10.94 21.65
N ALA A 187 5.34 11.57 20.86
CA ALA A 187 5.00 11.07 19.53
C ALA A 187 6.21 11.13 18.60
N ASP A 188 6.52 10.05 17.94
CA ASP A 188 7.50 10.09 16.87
C ASP A 188 6.90 10.76 15.63
N LEU A 189 7.46 11.90 15.27
CA LEU A 189 7.05 12.70 14.12
C LEU A 189 8.06 12.57 12.97
N ARG A 190 8.94 11.59 12.99
CA ARG A 190 9.84 11.30 11.86
C ARG A 190 9.01 10.69 10.73
N LEU A 191 9.13 11.24 9.54
CA LEU A 191 8.57 10.74 8.30
C LEU A 191 9.71 10.46 7.34
N HIS A 192 10.12 9.19 7.26
CA HIS A 192 11.28 8.78 6.50
C HIS A 192 10.94 8.59 5.02
N LEU A 193 11.63 9.31 4.14
CA LEU A 193 11.54 9.15 2.69
C LEU A 193 12.75 8.42 2.10
N SER A 194 13.81 8.24 2.91
CA SER A 194 15.00 7.45 2.59
C SER A 194 15.54 6.79 3.87
N ALA A 195 16.21 5.65 3.72
CA ALA A 195 16.81 4.93 4.85
C ALA A 195 17.97 5.72 5.51
N ASP A 196 18.64 6.57 4.73
CA ASP A 196 19.83 7.32 5.19
C ASP A 196 19.50 8.72 5.72
N GLU A 197 18.20 9.05 5.90
CA GLU A 197 17.81 10.37 6.40
C GLU A 197 18.12 10.52 7.89
N SER A 198 18.69 11.68 8.25
CA SER A 198 18.78 12.06 9.66
C SER A 198 17.41 12.36 10.26
N ASP A 199 17.26 12.21 11.57
CA ASP A 199 16.03 12.54 12.30
C ASP A 199 15.51 13.96 12.01
N ALA A 200 16.43 14.92 11.83
CA ALA A 200 16.07 16.30 11.53
C ALA A 200 15.41 16.41 10.15
N ILE A 201 15.93 15.70 9.14
CA ILE A 201 15.35 15.65 7.78
C ILE A 201 14.01 14.93 7.83
N ALA A 202 13.95 13.77 8.48
CA ALA A 202 12.72 13.01 8.61
C ALA A 202 11.58 13.82 9.28
N ARG A 203 11.91 14.62 10.32
CA ARG A 203 10.93 15.55 10.92
C ARG A 203 10.55 16.69 9.98
N ALA A 204 11.46 17.19 9.17
CA ALA A 204 11.18 18.25 8.18
C ALA A 204 10.31 17.78 7.00
N ASN A 205 10.21 16.48 6.77
CA ASN A 205 9.34 15.87 5.74
C ASN A 205 7.85 15.95 6.12
N GLN A 206 7.48 16.33 7.34
CA GLN A 206 6.09 16.49 7.75
C GLN A 206 5.37 17.52 6.86
N GLY A 207 4.19 17.17 6.42
CA GLY A 207 3.45 17.94 5.40
C GLY A 207 3.86 17.61 3.97
N MET A 208 4.51 16.45 3.76
CA MET A 208 4.83 15.91 2.43
C MET A 208 3.60 15.92 1.53
N LEU A 209 3.77 16.37 0.28
CA LEU A 209 2.69 16.37 -0.71
C LEU A 209 2.51 14.97 -1.30
N LEU A 210 1.32 14.42 -1.14
CA LEU A 210 0.91 13.19 -1.79
C LEU A 210 0.69 13.41 -3.29
N GLN A 211 1.17 12.49 -4.09
CA GLN A 211 1.08 12.50 -5.54
C GLN A 211 -0.13 11.68 -6.04
N ASP A 212 -0.51 11.90 -7.29
CA ASP A 212 -1.54 11.10 -7.95
C ASP A 212 -1.11 9.64 -8.04
N GLY A 213 -1.93 8.74 -7.52
CA GLY A 213 -1.67 7.31 -7.51
C GLY A 213 -0.88 6.80 -6.30
N ASP A 214 -0.46 7.67 -5.37
CA ASP A 214 0.11 7.23 -4.10
C ASP A 214 -0.89 6.36 -3.33
N LEU A 215 -0.38 5.37 -2.65
CA LEU A 215 -1.13 4.58 -1.70
C LEU A 215 -0.41 4.60 -0.35
N LEU A 216 -1.14 4.93 0.72
CA LEU A 216 -0.67 4.79 2.08
C LEU A 216 -1.28 3.53 2.69
N LEU A 217 -0.47 2.75 3.40
CA LEU A 217 -0.92 1.59 4.17
C LEU A 217 -0.51 1.81 5.63
N LEU A 218 -1.48 1.76 6.54
CA LEU A 218 -1.25 1.62 7.96
C LEU A 218 -1.56 0.18 8.32
N CYS A 219 -0.73 -0.48 9.14
CA CYS A 219 -1.00 -1.86 9.56
C CYS A 219 -0.42 -2.15 10.95
N SER A 220 -1.02 -3.13 11.65
CA SER A 220 -0.45 -3.75 12.85
C SER A 220 0.64 -4.76 12.48
N ASP A 221 1.42 -5.17 13.48
CA ASP A 221 2.51 -6.15 13.34
C ASP A 221 2.01 -7.54 12.91
N GLY A 222 0.76 -7.92 13.25
CA GLY A 222 0.18 -9.17 12.78
C GLY A 222 0.12 -9.33 11.25
N LEU A 223 0.23 -8.23 10.49
CA LEU A 223 0.46 -8.30 9.06
C LEU A 223 1.96 -8.43 8.75
N THR A 224 2.79 -7.54 9.26
CA THR A 224 4.19 -7.39 8.87
C THR A 224 5.14 -8.44 9.46
N ASP A 225 4.72 -9.16 10.48
CA ASP A 225 5.42 -10.32 11.01
C ASP A 225 5.33 -11.54 10.07
N LEU A 226 4.32 -11.57 9.23
CA LEU A 226 3.97 -12.72 8.39
C LEU A 226 4.04 -12.44 6.89
N VAL A 227 3.98 -11.18 6.47
CA VAL A 227 3.95 -10.77 5.06
C VAL A 227 5.05 -9.75 4.83
N THR A 228 5.94 -10.02 3.87
CA THR A 228 7.07 -9.14 3.57
C THR A 228 6.64 -7.86 2.86
N ASP A 229 7.47 -6.84 2.90
CA ASP A 229 7.21 -5.56 2.23
C ASP A 229 7.03 -5.76 0.71
N GLU A 230 7.80 -6.68 0.09
CA GLU A 230 7.69 -6.99 -1.34
C GLU A 230 6.34 -7.65 -1.69
N GLU A 231 5.84 -8.53 -0.82
CA GLU A 231 4.53 -9.18 -1.00
C GLU A 231 3.39 -8.19 -0.82
N ILE A 232 3.50 -7.30 0.18
CA ILE A 232 2.56 -6.19 0.39
C ILE A 232 2.52 -5.29 -0.86
N ALA A 233 3.70 -4.89 -1.35
CA ALA A 233 3.81 -4.07 -2.55
C ALA A 233 3.22 -4.77 -3.77
N HIS A 234 3.55 -6.04 -3.98
CA HIS A 234 3.03 -6.83 -5.10
C HIS A 234 1.50 -6.89 -5.08
N ALA A 235 0.89 -7.20 -3.93
CA ALA A 235 -0.56 -7.26 -3.81
C ALA A 235 -1.21 -5.91 -4.12
N LEU A 236 -0.71 -4.82 -3.51
CA LEU A 236 -1.32 -3.50 -3.61
C LEU A 236 -1.10 -2.81 -4.96
N PHE A 237 -0.04 -3.17 -5.72
CA PHE A 237 0.18 -2.64 -7.06
C PHE A 237 -0.54 -3.43 -8.16
N GLN A 238 -0.77 -4.74 -7.96
CA GLN A 238 -1.27 -5.62 -9.02
C GLN A 238 -2.77 -5.86 -8.95
N GLN A 239 -3.41 -5.63 -7.81
CA GLN A 239 -4.81 -5.99 -7.58
C GLN A 239 -5.65 -4.76 -7.22
N PRO A 240 -6.97 -4.80 -7.45
CA PRO A 240 -7.89 -3.84 -6.87
C PRO A 240 -7.75 -3.80 -5.34
N LEU A 241 -7.83 -2.61 -4.75
CA LEU A 241 -7.53 -2.38 -3.34
C LEU A 241 -8.24 -3.34 -2.37
N GLN A 242 -9.52 -3.65 -2.65
CA GLN A 242 -10.30 -4.58 -1.82
C GLN A 242 -9.77 -6.02 -1.91
N GLU A 243 -9.41 -6.47 -3.11
CA GLU A 243 -8.87 -7.81 -3.34
C GLU A 243 -7.48 -7.95 -2.72
N ALA A 244 -6.64 -6.93 -2.89
CA ALA A 244 -5.32 -6.87 -2.28
C ALA A 244 -5.40 -6.95 -0.75
N ALA A 245 -6.27 -6.15 -0.12
CA ALA A 245 -6.46 -6.15 1.32
C ALA A 245 -6.96 -7.53 1.84
N ASN A 246 -7.92 -8.13 1.16
CA ASN A 246 -8.41 -9.47 1.51
C ASN A 246 -7.28 -10.51 1.39
N GLY A 247 -6.55 -10.47 0.27
CA GLY A 247 -5.44 -11.39 0.01
C GLY A 247 -4.30 -11.28 1.02
N LEU A 248 -3.97 -10.07 1.47
CA LEU A 248 -2.95 -9.85 2.49
C LEU A 248 -3.36 -10.43 3.85
N VAL A 249 -4.61 -10.21 4.28
CA VAL A 249 -5.14 -10.79 5.51
C VAL A 249 -5.20 -12.33 5.41
N GLU A 250 -5.64 -12.86 4.28
CA GLU A 250 -5.68 -14.31 4.05
C GLU A 250 -4.28 -14.91 4.05
N LEU A 251 -3.29 -14.26 3.42
CA LEU A 251 -1.90 -14.71 3.39
C LEU A 251 -1.30 -14.76 4.80
N ALA A 252 -1.52 -13.71 5.61
CA ALA A 252 -1.07 -13.69 7.00
C ALA A 252 -1.73 -14.83 7.81
N ASN A 253 -3.02 -15.07 7.63
CA ASN A 253 -3.73 -16.17 8.29
C ASN A 253 -3.22 -17.55 7.85
N LEU A 254 -2.94 -17.77 6.56
CA LEU A 254 -2.36 -19.00 6.04
C LEU A 254 -0.97 -19.27 6.61
N ARG A 255 -0.22 -18.24 6.97
CA ARG A 255 1.11 -18.33 7.61
C ARG A 255 1.03 -18.44 9.13
N GLY A 256 -0.16 -18.66 9.67
CA GLY A 256 -0.38 -18.96 11.09
C GLY A 256 -1.26 -17.98 11.83
N GLY A 257 -1.42 -16.74 11.36
CA GLY A 257 -2.29 -15.71 11.93
C GLY A 257 -2.17 -15.62 13.46
N HIS A 258 -0.94 -15.48 13.98
CA HIS A 258 -0.69 -15.59 15.43
C HIS A 258 -1.07 -14.34 16.19
N ASP A 259 -1.37 -13.27 15.49
CA ASP A 259 -1.91 -12.06 16.12
C ASP A 259 -3.08 -11.48 15.33
N ASN A 260 -3.68 -10.40 15.86
CA ASN A 260 -4.69 -9.61 15.20
C ASN A 260 -4.09 -8.93 13.97
N ILE A 261 -4.81 -8.89 12.88
CA ILE A 261 -4.34 -8.35 11.61
C ILE A 261 -5.24 -7.19 11.23
N THR A 262 -4.72 -5.98 11.28
CA THR A 262 -5.47 -4.78 10.90
C THR A 262 -4.69 -3.96 9.88
N LEU A 263 -5.40 -3.47 8.87
CA LEU A 263 -4.85 -2.56 7.88
C LEU A 263 -5.82 -1.46 7.48
N ILE A 264 -5.28 -0.29 7.13
CA ILE A 264 -6.00 0.83 6.53
C ILE A 264 -5.23 1.23 5.28
N ALA A 265 -5.88 1.16 4.12
CA ALA A 265 -5.30 1.57 2.85
C ALA A 265 -5.99 2.84 2.34
N ILE A 266 -5.21 3.86 2.01
CA ILE A 266 -5.66 5.17 1.55
C ILE A 266 -5.07 5.42 0.17
N GLN A 267 -5.92 5.45 -0.86
CA GLN A 267 -5.46 5.59 -2.24
C GLN A 267 -5.72 6.99 -2.77
N VAL A 268 -4.66 7.73 -3.05
CA VAL A 268 -4.78 9.05 -3.68
C VAL A 268 -5.28 8.88 -5.12
N PRO A 269 -6.43 9.50 -5.46
CA PRO A 269 -6.99 9.34 -6.79
C PRO A 269 -6.00 9.78 -7.87
N GLN A 270 -5.85 8.96 -8.90
CA GLN A 270 -5.21 9.42 -10.12
C GLN A 270 -6.13 10.46 -10.76
N ASN A 271 -5.69 11.72 -10.80
CA ASN A 271 -6.38 12.70 -11.61
C ASN A 271 -6.29 12.23 -13.06
N SER A 272 -7.37 11.68 -13.55
CA SER A 272 -7.58 11.37 -14.96
C SER A 272 -7.78 12.66 -15.81
N ARG A 273 -7.18 13.79 -15.38
CA ARG A 273 -6.77 14.83 -16.32
C ARG A 273 -5.76 14.15 -17.22
N GLY A 274 -6.30 13.40 -18.19
CA GLY A 274 -5.57 12.65 -19.16
C GLY A 274 -4.36 13.46 -19.55
N LYS A 275 -3.21 12.81 -19.71
CA LYS A 275 -2.18 13.32 -20.61
C LYS A 275 -2.95 13.75 -21.85
N ARG A 276 -3.40 15.00 -21.91
CA ARG A 276 -3.84 15.65 -23.14
C ARG A 276 -2.61 15.50 -24.01
N ARG A 277 -2.61 14.41 -24.78
CA ARG A 277 -1.64 14.26 -25.86
C ARG A 277 -1.73 15.59 -26.56
N SER A 278 -0.66 16.38 -26.45
CA SER A 278 -0.70 17.76 -26.93
C SER A 278 -1.15 17.66 -28.38
N PRO A 279 -2.08 18.50 -28.84
CA PRO A 279 -2.50 18.46 -30.23
C PRO A 279 -1.30 18.58 -31.18
N ALA A 280 -0.19 19.16 -30.71
CA ALA A 280 1.11 19.18 -31.37
C ALA A 280 1.70 17.77 -31.59
N ALA A 281 1.48 16.80 -30.71
CA ALA A 281 1.95 15.42 -30.93
C ALA A 281 1.19 14.74 -32.08
N TRP A 282 -0.11 14.98 -32.21
CA TRP A 282 -0.91 14.48 -33.33
C TRP A 282 -0.58 15.21 -34.64
N LEU A 283 -0.27 16.52 -34.59
CA LEU A 283 0.23 17.28 -35.75
C LEU A 283 1.58 16.74 -36.23
N LEU A 284 2.51 16.45 -35.31
CA LEU A 284 3.80 15.83 -35.66
C LEU A 284 3.63 14.45 -36.32
N VAL A 285 2.76 13.60 -35.76
CA VAL A 285 2.45 12.29 -36.37
C VAL A 285 1.82 12.47 -37.75
N GLY A 286 0.88 13.42 -37.92
CA GLY A 286 0.26 13.74 -39.21
C GLY A 286 1.28 14.21 -40.25
N VAL A 287 2.23 15.09 -39.88
CA VAL A 287 3.27 15.54 -40.75
C VAL A 287 4.25 14.42 -41.17
N VAL A 288 4.62 13.53 -40.25
CA VAL A 288 5.49 12.38 -40.55
C VAL A 288 4.76 11.41 -41.49
N VAL A 289 3.47 11.15 -41.28
CA VAL A 289 2.66 10.28 -42.16
C VAL A 289 2.56 10.91 -43.56
N MET A 290 2.30 12.23 -43.69
CA MET A 290 2.23 12.92 -44.96
C MET A 290 3.57 12.90 -45.71
N LEU A 291 4.70 13.06 -45.01
CA LEU A 291 6.04 12.95 -45.60
C LEU A 291 6.33 11.52 -46.09
N LEU A 292 5.91 10.50 -45.34
CA LEU A 292 6.06 9.10 -45.77
C LEU A 292 5.21 8.79 -46.99
N VAL A 293 3.97 9.25 -47.04
CA VAL A 293 3.08 9.11 -48.21
C VAL A 293 3.67 9.84 -49.42
N GLY A 294 4.17 11.07 -49.22
CA GLY A 294 4.84 11.84 -50.27
C GLY A 294 6.10 11.14 -50.83
N LEU A 295 6.89 10.51 -49.94
CA LEU A 295 8.08 9.75 -50.36
C LEU A 295 7.68 8.49 -51.16
N VAL A 296 6.68 7.75 -50.72
CA VAL A 296 6.17 6.55 -51.42
C VAL A 296 5.61 6.92 -52.80
N THR A 297 4.82 8.00 -52.89
CA THR A 297 4.28 8.46 -54.20
C THR A 297 5.39 8.96 -55.13
N ALA A 298 6.43 9.64 -54.63
CA ALA A 298 7.57 10.08 -55.42
C ALA A 298 8.40 8.90 -55.95
N VAL A 299 8.60 7.84 -55.16
CA VAL A 299 9.29 6.61 -55.58
C VAL A 299 8.46 5.88 -56.65
N TRP A 300 7.14 5.82 -56.51
CA TRP A 300 6.22 5.22 -57.50
C TRP A 300 6.24 6.01 -58.83
N ALA A 301 6.21 7.33 -58.75
CA ALA A 301 6.26 8.20 -59.94
C ALA A 301 7.57 8.04 -60.73
N ARG A 302 8.72 7.94 -60.01
CA ARG A 302 10.01 7.66 -60.68
C ARG A 302 10.04 6.29 -61.36
N GLY A 303 9.52 5.24 -60.70
CA GLY A 303 9.45 3.90 -61.26
C GLY A 303 8.52 3.82 -62.53
N PHE A 304 7.56 4.76 -62.67
CA PHE A 304 6.70 4.83 -63.84
C PHE A 304 7.36 5.58 -65.02
N LEU A 305 8.28 6.52 -64.78
CA LEU A 305 9.01 7.30 -65.77
C LEU A 305 10.23 6.55 -66.33
N GLU A 306 10.73 5.52 -65.65
CA GLU A 306 11.90 4.72 -66.08
C GLU A 306 11.52 3.37 -66.72
N ARG A 307 10.30 3.20 -67.25
CA ARG A 307 9.99 1.98 -68.05
C ARG A 307 10.68 2.07 -69.40
N PRO A 308 11.70 1.23 -69.69
CA PRO A 308 12.31 1.17 -71.00
C PRO A 308 11.27 0.66 -72.03
N GLN A 309 11.17 1.34 -73.15
CA GLN A 309 10.39 0.86 -74.28
C GLN A 309 10.96 -0.50 -74.75
N GLN A 310 10.19 -1.57 -74.56
CA GLN A 310 10.48 -2.88 -75.13
C GLN A 310 10.35 -2.77 -76.67
N GLN A 311 11.45 -2.77 -77.36
CA GLN A 311 11.52 -3.02 -78.80
C GLN A 311 11.07 -4.47 -79.05
N THR A 312 10.05 -4.63 -79.84
CA THR A 312 9.57 -5.92 -80.38
C THR A 312 10.64 -6.53 -81.27
N ALA A 313 11.31 -7.58 -80.80
CA ALA A 313 12.18 -8.41 -81.64
C ALA A 313 11.39 -9.62 -82.11
N VAL A 314 11.44 -9.87 -83.41
CA VAL A 314 10.86 -10.96 -84.19
C VAL A 314 11.46 -12.30 -83.77
N PRO A 315 10.69 -13.40 -83.64
CA PRO A 315 11.22 -14.68 -83.19
C PRO A 315 11.93 -15.44 -84.34
N THR A 316 13.20 -15.78 -84.14
CA THR A 316 13.92 -16.76 -84.97
C THR A 316 13.90 -18.10 -84.21
N SER A 317 13.24 -19.06 -84.81
CA SER A 317 13.22 -20.45 -84.32
C SER A 317 14.54 -21.11 -84.51
N THR A 318 15.10 -21.70 -83.49
CA THR A 318 16.13 -22.75 -83.61
C THR A 318 15.87 -23.85 -82.61
N VAL A 319 15.63 -25.04 -83.17
CA VAL A 319 15.48 -26.31 -82.47
C VAL A 319 16.86 -26.83 -82.06
N HIS A 320 17.03 -27.29 -80.84
CA HIS A 320 17.92 -28.40 -80.47
C HIS A 320 17.63 -28.88 -79.07
N VAL A 321 17.08 -30.05 -79.02
CA VAL A 321 17.62 -31.38 -78.58
C VAL A 321 17.95 -31.52 -77.09
N THR A 322 17.18 -32.39 -76.52
CA THR A 322 17.22 -33.07 -75.23
C THR A 322 18.56 -33.62 -74.78
N LEU A 323 18.89 -33.50 -73.54
CA LEU A 323 19.67 -34.50 -72.79
C LEU A 323 19.21 -34.54 -71.34
N GLU A 324 18.59 -35.66 -70.98
CA GLU A 324 18.36 -36.11 -69.60
C GLU A 324 19.69 -36.46 -68.93
N LEU A 325 19.77 -36.29 -67.61
CA LEU A 325 20.34 -37.22 -66.62
C LEU A 325 20.41 -36.50 -65.20
N PRO A 326 20.63 -37.23 -64.12
CA PRO A 326 19.56 -37.75 -63.24
C PRO A 326 19.58 -37.14 -61.82
N ALA A 327 18.53 -37.51 -61.08
CA ALA A 327 18.27 -37.17 -59.70
C ALA A 327 19.46 -37.40 -58.73
N SER A 328 19.75 -36.41 -57.91
CA SER A 328 20.47 -36.63 -56.64
C SER A 328 19.53 -36.32 -55.49
N ARG A 329 19.27 -37.36 -54.69
CA ARG A 329 18.58 -37.30 -53.40
C ARG A 329 19.38 -36.44 -52.44
N VAL A 330 18.75 -35.42 -51.87
CA VAL A 330 19.22 -34.77 -50.64
C VAL A 330 18.30 -35.20 -49.53
N THR A 331 18.89 -35.98 -48.63
CA THR A 331 18.34 -36.45 -47.37
C THR A 331 18.09 -35.25 -46.44
N GLN A 332 16.84 -35.14 -45.93
CA GLN A 332 16.52 -34.23 -44.81
C GLN A 332 17.12 -34.77 -43.51
N PRO A 333 17.66 -33.90 -42.63
CA PRO A 333 17.99 -34.30 -41.29
C PRO A 333 16.77 -34.33 -40.36
N ASN A 334 16.73 -35.39 -39.59
CA ASN A 334 15.75 -35.78 -38.58
C ASN A 334 15.68 -34.73 -37.43
N PRO A 335 14.48 -34.34 -36.92
CA PRO A 335 14.39 -33.49 -35.76
C PRO A 335 14.75 -34.26 -34.47
N ALA A 336 15.59 -33.62 -33.66
CA ALA A 336 16.04 -34.13 -32.37
C ALA A 336 14.86 -34.25 -31.37
N VAL A 337 14.70 -35.42 -30.82
CA VAL A 337 13.76 -35.75 -29.76
C VAL A 337 14.35 -35.26 -28.43
N PHE A 338 13.65 -34.29 -27.76
CA PHE A 338 13.91 -33.91 -26.39
C PHE A 338 13.19 -34.88 -25.44
N PRO A 339 13.84 -35.33 -24.36
CA PRO A 339 13.19 -36.22 -23.40
C PRO A 339 12.17 -35.43 -22.53
N THR A 340 10.94 -35.89 -22.52
CA THR A 340 9.89 -35.48 -21.63
C THR A 340 10.19 -35.97 -20.21
N SER A 341 10.43 -35.04 -19.28
CA SER A 341 10.52 -35.35 -17.85
C SER A 341 9.12 -35.53 -17.29
N THR A 342 8.78 -36.75 -16.92
CA THR A 342 7.57 -37.10 -16.18
C THR A 342 7.77 -36.79 -14.70
N PHE A 343 7.02 -35.82 -14.16
CA PHE A 343 6.85 -35.63 -12.72
C PHE A 343 5.77 -36.60 -12.21
N PRO A 344 5.96 -37.23 -11.04
CA PRO A 344 4.94 -38.06 -10.43
C PRO A 344 3.75 -37.20 -9.93
N PRO A 345 2.52 -37.74 -9.94
CA PRO A 345 1.34 -37.03 -9.49
C PRO A 345 1.33 -36.85 -7.97
N LEU A 346 0.98 -35.63 -7.52
CA LEU A 346 0.71 -35.32 -6.13
C LEU A 346 -0.53 -36.11 -5.63
N PRO A 347 -0.56 -36.53 -4.37
CA PRO A 347 -1.71 -37.21 -3.80
C PRO A 347 -2.87 -36.25 -3.62
N THR A 348 -4.01 -36.62 -4.16
CA THR A 348 -5.30 -35.94 -3.99
C THR A 348 -5.79 -36.14 -2.56
N ALA A 349 -5.69 -35.10 -1.72
CA ALA A 349 -6.37 -35.08 -0.44
C ALA A 349 -7.82 -34.64 -0.67
N ALA A 350 -8.76 -35.47 -0.21
CA ALA A 350 -10.19 -35.19 -0.26
C ALA A 350 -10.53 -34.02 0.66
N LEU A 351 -11.01 -32.92 0.06
CA LEU A 351 -11.58 -31.78 0.79
C LEU A 351 -12.99 -32.13 1.25
N THR A 352 -13.18 -32.30 2.55
CA THR A 352 -14.48 -32.20 3.19
C THR A 352 -14.91 -30.73 3.23
N PRO A 353 -16.16 -30.36 2.88
CA PRO A 353 -16.59 -28.97 2.95
C PRO A 353 -16.81 -28.58 4.40
N SER A 354 -15.98 -27.69 4.91
CA SER A 354 -16.21 -26.99 6.18
C SER A 354 -17.07 -25.76 5.94
N ALA A 355 -18.03 -25.57 6.83
CA ALA A 355 -19.09 -24.58 6.77
C ALA A 355 -18.57 -23.16 6.53
N THR A 356 -19.13 -22.51 5.54
CA THR A 356 -18.95 -21.11 5.18
C THR A 356 -19.50 -20.22 6.32
N ALA A 357 -18.62 -19.55 7.05
CA ALA A 357 -19.01 -18.43 7.89
C ALA A 357 -19.25 -17.21 6.98
N PRO A 358 -20.27 -16.38 7.23
CA PRO A 358 -20.58 -15.26 6.37
C PRO A 358 -19.50 -14.17 6.50
N ILE A 359 -18.91 -13.78 5.38
CA ILE A 359 -18.06 -12.62 5.26
C ILE A 359 -18.93 -11.39 5.53
N SER A 360 -18.68 -10.72 6.64
CA SER A 360 -19.43 -9.55 7.05
C SER A 360 -18.67 -8.27 6.76
N SER A 361 -19.36 -7.44 6.01
CA SER A 361 -19.49 -6.00 6.03
C SER A 361 -18.32 -5.13 5.55
N VAL A 362 -18.53 -4.61 4.36
CA VAL A 362 -18.07 -3.26 3.95
C VAL A 362 -18.39 -2.31 5.11
N ALA A 363 -17.37 -1.68 5.68
CA ALA A 363 -17.54 -0.69 6.73
C ALA A 363 -18.25 0.54 6.15
N THR A 364 -19.57 0.55 6.26
CA THR A 364 -20.36 1.78 6.21
C THR A 364 -19.99 2.56 7.46
N LEU A 365 -19.55 3.79 7.31
CA LEU A 365 -19.29 4.72 8.40
C LEU A 365 -20.54 4.79 9.31
N THR A 366 -20.52 4.03 10.41
CA THR A 366 -21.59 4.12 11.40
C THR A 366 -21.45 5.44 12.15
N PRO A 367 -22.53 6.24 12.27
CA PRO A 367 -22.50 7.43 13.11
C PRO A 367 -22.38 7.02 14.59
N TRP A 368 -21.43 7.66 15.28
CA TRP A 368 -21.27 7.53 16.72
C TRP A 368 -22.55 8.00 17.45
N PRO A 369 -22.91 7.39 18.59
CA PRO A 369 -24.02 7.86 19.39
C PRO A 369 -23.77 9.31 19.84
N THR A 370 -24.66 10.19 19.48
CA THR A 370 -24.75 11.55 20.00
C THR A 370 -25.12 11.47 21.47
N ASN A 371 -24.21 11.91 22.33
CA ASN A 371 -24.47 12.07 23.76
C ASN A 371 -25.45 13.22 23.96
N THR A 372 -26.75 12.91 23.95
CA THR A 372 -27.82 13.86 24.36
C THR A 372 -27.75 13.98 25.88
N ARG A 373 -27.16 15.07 26.37
CA ARG A 373 -27.42 15.53 27.74
C ARG A 373 -28.89 15.93 27.80
N GLN A 374 -29.67 15.24 28.60
CA GLN A 374 -30.92 15.75 29.10
C GLN A 374 -30.67 16.79 30.23
N PRO A 375 -31.59 17.75 30.43
CA PRO A 375 -31.44 18.91 31.31
C PRO A 375 -31.33 18.55 32.79
#